data_ba0f9d2ea6829a818ea7baa3c524a297
#
_entry.id   ba0f9d2ea6829a818ea7baa3c524a297
#
_cell.length_a   1.000
_cell.length_b   1.000
_cell.length_c   1.000
_cell.angle_alpha   90.00
_cell.angle_beta   90.00
_cell.angle_gamma   90.00
#
_symmetry.space_group_name_H-M   'P 1'
#
loop_
_entity.id
_entity.type
_entity.pdbx_description
1 polymer ?
#
loop_
_entity_poly.entity_id
_entity_poly.type
_entity_poly.pdbx_seq_one_letter_code
_entity_poly.pdbx_strand_id
1 'polypeptide(L)'
;MTAFDSFLQKQRVRMAARFLAPGARVLDLGCGDGALFRQLTWISGIGIDPTLAHSFDLPNASVMAGRFPDDVPAERGFDAVTLLAVLEHLPVEVQRRLDEACARVLKPEGRVILTVPSAKTDLVLAVLKKFRLVHGMALEEHYGYDVRKTPELFGSFRMVAHERFQLGFNNLFVCEKP
;
A
#
# COMPACT_ATOMS: atom_id res chain seq x y z
N MET A 1 1.10 9.48 -15.47
CA MET A 1 1.89 8.32 -15.02
C MET A 1 2.82 7.90 -16.15
N THR A 2 4.13 7.75 -15.90
CA THR A 2 5.09 7.32 -16.92
C THR A 2 5.04 5.80 -17.12
N ALA A 3 5.61 5.28 -18.22
CA ALA A 3 5.73 3.83 -18.43
C ALA A 3 6.54 3.15 -17.30
N PHE A 4 7.52 3.87 -16.75
CA PHE A 4 8.33 3.40 -15.63
C PHE A 4 7.49 3.30 -14.34
N ASP A 5 6.67 4.31 -14.03
CA ASP A 5 5.77 4.26 -12.86
C ASP A 5 4.80 3.09 -12.96
N SER A 6 4.22 2.86 -14.15
CA SER A 6 3.34 1.72 -14.42
C SER A 6 4.06 0.38 -14.22
N PHE A 7 5.32 0.29 -14.64
CA PHE A 7 6.13 -0.92 -14.42
C PHE A 7 6.36 -1.16 -12.92
N LEU A 8 6.76 -0.13 -12.17
CA LEU A 8 6.97 -0.25 -10.73
C LEU A 8 5.69 -0.64 -9.99
N GLN A 9 4.55 -0.03 -10.35
CA GLN A 9 3.24 -0.34 -9.79
C GLN A 9 2.87 -1.81 -10.06
N LYS A 10 3.02 -2.30 -11.30
CA LYS A 10 2.77 -3.71 -11.64
C LYS A 10 3.62 -4.67 -10.83
N GLN A 11 4.88 -4.34 -10.59
CA GLN A 11 5.76 -5.18 -9.77
C GLN A 11 5.29 -5.22 -8.31
N ARG A 12 4.86 -4.09 -7.72
CA ARG A 12 4.31 -4.05 -6.36
C ARG A 12 3.05 -4.90 -6.25
N VAL A 13 2.12 -4.75 -7.19
CA VAL A 13 0.89 -5.57 -7.24
C VAL A 13 1.23 -7.05 -7.37
N ARG A 14 2.16 -7.42 -8.24
CA ARG A 14 2.61 -8.82 -8.40
C ARG A 14 3.21 -9.40 -7.12
N MET A 15 3.98 -8.61 -6.38
CA MET A 15 4.55 -9.05 -5.10
C MET A 15 3.47 -9.26 -4.05
N ALA A 16 2.51 -8.33 -3.92
CA ALA A 16 1.39 -8.44 -2.99
C ALA A 16 0.48 -9.63 -3.34
N ALA A 17 0.21 -9.88 -4.62
CA ALA A 17 -0.63 -10.95 -5.13
C ALA A 17 -0.23 -12.36 -4.63
N ARG A 18 1.05 -12.57 -4.33
CA ARG A 18 1.57 -13.86 -3.80
C ARG A 18 1.01 -14.22 -2.42
N PHE A 19 0.49 -13.23 -1.70
CA PHE A 19 -0.03 -13.36 -0.35
C PHE A 19 -1.55 -13.19 -0.27
N LEU A 20 -2.22 -13.09 -1.42
CA LEU A 20 -3.66 -13.02 -1.53
C LEU A 20 -4.21 -14.36 -2.07
N ALA A 21 -5.26 -14.88 -1.44
CA ALA A 21 -5.95 -16.06 -1.93
C ALA A 21 -6.95 -15.70 -3.05
N PRO A 22 -7.24 -16.60 -3.99
CA PRO A 22 -8.35 -16.43 -4.92
C PRO A 22 -9.67 -16.19 -4.18
N GLY A 23 -10.42 -15.18 -4.62
CA GLY A 23 -11.66 -14.74 -3.97
C GLY A 23 -11.45 -13.89 -2.71
N ALA A 24 -10.21 -13.55 -2.34
CA ALA A 24 -9.95 -12.69 -1.18
C ALA A 24 -10.66 -11.34 -1.27
N ARG A 25 -11.20 -10.90 -0.15
CA ARG A 25 -11.78 -9.57 0.02
C ARG A 25 -10.75 -8.62 0.59
N VAL A 26 -10.38 -7.60 -0.16
CA VAL A 26 -9.24 -6.71 0.14
C VAL A 26 -9.71 -5.28 0.39
N LEU A 27 -9.10 -4.61 1.36
CA LEU A 27 -9.16 -3.16 1.53
C LEU A 27 -7.83 -2.57 1.06
N ASP A 28 -7.85 -1.80 -0.05
CA ASP A 28 -6.64 -1.20 -0.64
C ASP A 28 -6.55 0.28 -0.27
N LEU A 29 -5.56 0.62 0.55
CA LEU A 29 -5.32 1.98 1.04
C LEU A 29 -4.34 2.71 0.11
N GLY A 30 -4.71 3.91 -0.33
CA GLY A 30 -3.97 4.65 -1.36
C GLY A 30 -4.08 3.96 -2.72
N CYS A 31 -5.30 3.52 -3.06
CA CYS A 31 -5.57 2.69 -4.23
C CYS A 31 -5.42 3.41 -5.58
N GLY A 32 -5.32 4.75 -5.58
CA GLY A 32 -5.33 5.55 -6.80
C GLY A 32 -6.54 5.25 -7.67
N ASP A 33 -6.30 4.91 -8.92
CA ASP A 33 -7.33 4.52 -9.90
C ASP A 33 -7.83 3.07 -9.76
N GLY A 34 -7.54 2.40 -8.65
CA GLY A 34 -7.90 1.01 -8.40
C GLY A 34 -7.01 -0.01 -9.10
N ALA A 35 -5.73 0.33 -9.29
CA ALA A 35 -4.77 -0.49 -10.04
C ALA A 35 -4.64 -1.93 -9.52
N LEU A 36 -4.74 -2.16 -8.21
CA LEU A 36 -4.73 -3.50 -7.63
C LEU A 36 -5.89 -4.35 -8.17
N PHE A 37 -7.11 -3.84 -8.11
CA PHE A 37 -8.32 -4.54 -8.55
C PHE A 37 -8.39 -4.70 -10.07
N ARG A 38 -7.87 -3.75 -10.83
CA ARG A 38 -7.78 -3.84 -12.30
C ARG A 38 -6.82 -4.94 -12.75
N GLN A 39 -5.75 -5.19 -11.99
CA GLN A 39 -4.75 -6.21 -12.31
C GLN A 39 -5.11 -7.58 -11.73
N LEU A 40 -5.78 -7.63 -10.59
CA LEU A 40 -6.16 -8.86 -9.89
C LEU A 40 -7.68 -9.03 -9.91
N THR A 41 -8.22 -9.44 -11.07
CA THR A 41 -9.68 -9.60 -11.26
C THR A 41 -10.29 -10.73 -10.44
N TRP A 42 -9.46 -11.55 -9.80
CA TRP A 42 -9.85 -12.68 -8.95
C TRP A 42 -9.97 -12.32 -7.46
N ILE A 43 -9.72 -11.07 -7.08
CA ILE A 43 -10.04 -10.53 -5.75
C ILE A 43 -11.22 -9.57 -5.85
N SER A 44 -11.81 -9.22 -4.70
CA SER A 44 -12.85 -8.20 -4.60
C SER A 44 -12.57 -7.26 -3.42
N GLY A 45 -13.27 -6.15 -3.33
CA GLY A 45 -13.17 -5.32 -2.13
C GLY A 45 -13.42 -3.84 -2.30
N ILE A 46 -12.68 -3.05 -1.52
CA ILE A 46 -12.81 -1.60 -1.47
C ILE A 46 -11.43 -0.98 -1.59
N GLY A 47 -11.30 0.00 -2.49
CA GLY A 47 -10.16 0.90 -2.55
C GLY A 47 -10.52 2.24 -1.91
N ILE A 48 -9.60 2.87 -1.18
CA ILE A 48 -9.78 4.21 -0.62
C ILE A 48 -8.55 5.08 -0.92
N ASP A 49 -8.80 6.29 -1.46
CA ASP A 49 -7.72 7.22 -1.81
C ASP A 49 -8.17 8.67 -1.64
N PRO A 50 -7.42 9.53 -0.91
CA PRO A 50 -7.78 10.93 -0.69
C PRO A 50 -7.58 11.82 -1.92
N THR A 51 -6.88 11.36 -2.95
CA THR A 51 -6.59 12.14 -4.16
C THR A 51 -7.67 12.05 -5.21
N LEU A 52 -8.63 11.14 -5.04
CA LEU A 52 -9.76 10.96 -5.95
C LEU A 52 -10.74 12.13 -5.86
N ALA A 53 -11.15 12.64 -7.01
CA ALA A 53 -12.17 13.69 -7.08
C ALA A 53 -13.58 13.16 -6.75
N HIS A 54 -13.85 11.89 -7.03
CA HIS A 54 -15.12 11.21 -6.78
C HIS A 54 -14.93 9.69 -6.72
N SER A 55 -15.84 9.03 -6.03
CA SER A 55 -15.89 7.56 -5.96
C SER A 55 -16.41 6.96 -7.26
N PHE A 56 -16.02 5.72 -7.56
CA PHE A 56 -16.48 4.96 -8.73
C PHE A 56 -16.41 3.46 -8.46
N ASP A 57 -17.10 2.68 -9.29
CA ASP A 57 -17.09 1.22 -9.17
C ASP A 57 -16.27 0.57 -10.29
N LEU A 58 -15.64 -0.54 -9.94
CA LEU A 58 -15.03 -1.52 -10.83
C LEU A 58 -15.88 -2.81 -10.77
N PRO A 59 -15.74 -3.74 -11.74
CA PRO A 59 -16.50 -4.99 -11.72
C PRO A 59 -16.32 -5.83 -10.45
N ASN A 60 -15.20 -5.66 -9.77
CA ASN A 60 -14.81 -6.43 -8.58
C ASN A 60 -14.52 -5.56 -7.34
N ALA A 61 -14.71 -4.24 -7.39
CA ALA A 61 -14.44 -3.37 -6.26
C ALA A 61 -15.17 -2.02 -6.33
N SER A 62 -15.47 -1.44 -5.18
CA SER A 62 -15.83 -0.04 -5.04
C SER A 62 -14.59 0.79 -4.70
N VAL A 63 -14.36 1.87 -5.43
CA VAL A 63 -13.22 2.78 -5.22
C VAL A 63 -13.74 4.10 -4.68
N MET A 64 -13.32 4.45 -3.46
CA MET A 64 -13.87 5.55 -2.68
C MET A 64 -12.87 6.71 -2.57
N ALA A 65 -13.38 7.93 -2.79
CA ALA A 65 -12.68 9.14 -2.38
C ALA A 65 -12.78 9.28 -0.85
N GLY A 66 -11.65 9.29 -0.14
CA GLY A 66 -11.65 9.37 1.31
C GLY A 66 -10.28 9.09 1.93
N ARG A 67 -10.19 9.24 3.25
CA ARG A 67 -8.95 9.07 4.02
C ARG A 67 -9.08 7.93 5.03
N PHE A 68 -8.09 7.05 5.03
CA PHE A 68 -7.97 6.06 6.09
C PHE A 68 -7.29 6.69 7.32
N PRO A 69 -7.72 6.36 8.54
CA PRO A 69 -8.79 5.44 8.92
C PRO A 69 -10.17 6.11 9.11
N ASP A 70 -10.29 7.41 8.83
CA ASP A 70 -11.45 8.19 9.24
C ASP A 70 -12.69 7.94 8.37
N ASP A 71 -12.49 7.73 7.06
CA ASP A 71 -13.56 7.51 6.07
C ASP A 71 -13.73 6.02 5.71
N VAL A 72 -13.17 5.10 6.53
CA VAL A 72 -13.34 3.67 6.28
C VAL A 72 -14.81 3.28 6.44
N PRO A 73 -15.38 2.57 5.46
CA PRO A 73 -16.71 2.01 5.61
C PRO A 73 -16.81 1.17 6.88
N ALA A 74 -18.01 1.15 7.51
CA ALA A 74 -18.27 0.31 8.69
C ALA A 74 -18.08 -1.19 8.42
N GLU A 75 -17.80 -1.54 7.18
CA GLU A 75 -17.55 -2.90 6.71
C GLU A 75 -16.30 -3.51 7.33
N ARG A 76 -16.44 -4.74 7.77
CA ARG A 76 -15.39 -5.55 8.38
C ARG A 76 -15.28 -6.88 7.65
N GLY A 77 -14.30 -7.67 8.03
CA GLY A 77 -14.14 -9.02 7.50
C GLY A 77 -13.37 -9.04 6.18
N PHE A 78 -12.37 -8.17 6.04
CA PHE A 78 -11.40 -8.26 4.96
C PHE A 78 -10.39 -9.38 5.24
N ASP A 79 -9.99 -10.07 4.18
CA ASP A 79 -8.93 -11.06 4.21
C ASP A 79 -7.55 -10.39 4.20
N ALA A 80 -7.46 -9.22 3.56
CA ALA A 80 -6.24 -8.42 3.57
C ALA A 80 -6.51 -6.92 3.54
N VAL A 81 -5.57 -6.16 4.10
CA VAL A 81 -5.39 -4.71 3.89
C VAL A 81 -4.10 -4.52 3.12
N THR A 82 -4.12 -3.76 2.02
CA THR A 82 -2.93 -3.45 1.22
C THR A 82 -2.55 -1.98 1.30
N LEU A 83 -1.24 -1.68 1.38
CA LEU A 83 -0.63 -0.34 1.32
C LEU A 83 0.57 -0.40 0.37
N LEU A 84 0.35 -0.17 -0.92
CA LEU A 84 1.39 -0.34 -1.94
C LEU A 84 2.08 0.99 -2.27
N ALA A 85 3.19 1.30 -1.59
CA ALA A 85 3.93 2.56 -1.63
C ALA A 85 3.04 3.75 -1.17
N VAL A 86 2.50 3.61 0.02
CA VAL A 86 1.59 4.59 0.65
C VAL A 86 2.10 5.01 2.02
N LEU A 87 2.67 4.09 2.78
CA LEU A 87 3.04 4.30 4.19
C LEU A 87 3.98 5.51 4.37
N GLU A 88 4.92 5.70 3.46
CA GLU A 88 5.88 6.80 3.44
C GLU A 88 5.26 8.19 3.24
N HIS A 89 4.03 8.23 2.72
CA HIS A 89 3.27 9.47 2.48
C HIS A 89 2.27 9.78 3.60
N LEU A 90 2.08 8.87 4.55
CA LEU A 90 1.15 9.07 5.65
C LEU A 90 1.76 9.94 6.75
N PRO A 91 1.01 10.91 7.30
CA PRO A 91 1.42 11.62 8.52
C PRO A 91 1.69 10.65 9.67
N VAL A 92 2.64 11.00 10.56
CA VAL A 92 3.05 10.15 11.68
C VAL A 92 1.87 9.78 12.58
N GLU A 93 0.92 10.70 12.78
CA GLU A 93 -0.28 10.48 13.57
C GLU A 93 -1.18 9.40 12.96
N VAL A 94 -1.27 9.35 11.63
CA VAL A 94 -2.01 8.31 10.89
C VAL A 94 -1.27 6.98 10.98
N GLN A 95 0.06 7.00 10.79
CA GLN A 95 0.87 5.79 10.91
C GLN A 95 0.69 5.10 12.27
N ARG A 96 0.63 5.86 13.39
CA ARG A 96 0.40 5.32 14.74
C ARG A 96 -0.96 4.65 14.94
N ARG A 97 -1.95 4.99 14.11
CA ARG A 97 -3.32 4.44 14.17
C ARG A 97 -3.50 3.22 13.26
N LEU A 98 -2.53 2.89 12.41
CA LEU A 98 -2.64 1.82 11.41
C LEU A 98 -2.87 0.45 12.04
N ASP A 99 -2.12 0.13 13.09
CA ASP A 99 -2.17 -1.16 13.77
C ASP A 99 -3.61 -1.48 14.21
N GLU A 100 -4.18 -0.63 15.06
CA GLU A 100 -5.55 -0.79 15.56
C GLU A 100 -6.58 -0.72 14.45
N ALA A 101 -6.43 0.21 13.49
CA ALA A 101 -7.38 0.40 12.42
C ALA A 101 -7.42 -0.82 11.47
N CYS A 102 -6.27 -1.39 11.12
CA CYS A 102 -6.18 -2.61 10.33
C CYS A 102 -6.73 -3.82 11.10
N ALA A 103 -6.38 -3.94 12.40
CA ALA A 103 -6.89 -5.02 13.24
C ALA A 103 -8.43 -5.03 13.34
N ARG A 104 -9.05 -3.85 13.33
CA ARG A 104 -10.51 -3.70 13.44
C ARG A 104 -11.27 -4.17 12.20
N VAL A 105 -10.69 -4.02 11.00
CA VAL A 105 -11.35 -4.36 9.73
C VAL A 105 -11.02 -5.77 9.25
N LEU A 106 -9.87 -6.32 9.65
CA LEU A 106 -9.41 -7.66 9.25
C LEU A 106 -10.12 -8.78 10.01
N LYS A 107 -10.34 -9.89 9.33
CA LYS A 107 -10.67 -11.19 9.94
C LYS A 107 -9.53 -11.68 10.85
N PRO A 108 -9.76 -12.65 11.75
CA PRO A 108 -8.68 -13.47 12.31
C PRO A 108 -7.82 -14.07 11.18
N GLU A 109 -6.51 -14.14 11.35
CA GLU A 109 -5.53 -14.56 10.33
C GLU A 109 -5.48 -13.68 9.08
N GLY A 110 -6.23 -12.56 9.06
CA GLY A 110 -6.17 -11.57 7.98
C GLY A 110 -4.82 -10.85 7.95
N ARG A 111 -4.42 -10.37 6.79
CA ARG A 111 -3.06 -9.86 6.55
C ARG A 111 -3.01 -8.39 6.20
N VAL A 112 -2.02 -7.69 6.74
CA VAL A 112 -1.57 -6.41 6.23
C VAL A 112 -0.41 -6.67 5.28
N ILE A 113 -0.54 -6.26 4.03
CA ILE A 113 0.47 -6.44 2.97
C ILE A 113 0.89 -5.04 2.52
N LEU A 114 2.14 -4.69 2.74
CA LEU A 114 2.60 -3.35 2.40
C LEU A 114 3.92 -3.37 1.64
N THR A 115 4.10 -2.40 0.75
CA THR A 115 5.38 -2.15 0.10
C THR A 115 5.85 -0.74 0.45
N VAL A 116 7.14 -0.63 0.77
CA VAL A 116 7.78 0.63 1.15
C VAL A 116 9.10 0.76 0.39
N PRO A 117 9.38 1.92 -0.24
CA PRO A 117 10.66 2.16 -0.85
C PRO A 117 11.79 2.10 0.19
N SER A 118 12.97 1.65 -0.21
CA SER A 118 14.14 1.69 0.66
C SER A 118 14.78 3.08 0.64
N ALA A 119 15.53 3.44 1.68
CA ALA A 119 16.29 4.68 1.72
C ALA A 119 17.27 4.85 0.52
N LYS A 120 17.66 3.75 -0.14
CA LYS A 120 18.44 3.78 -1.38
C LYS A 120 17.67 4.38 -2.54
N THR A 121 16.36 4.27 -2.55
CA THR A 121 15.47 4.82 -3.59
C THR A 121 15.56 6.34 -3.60
N ASP A 122 15.55 6.97 -2.43
CA ASP A 122 15.64 8.43 -2.29
C ASP A 122 16.97 8.96 -2.82
N LEU A 123 18.07 8.24 -2.55
CA LEU A 123 19.39 8.62 -3.04
C LEU A 123 19.46 8.52 -4.58
N VAL A 124 18.95 7.45 -5.17
CA VAL A 124 18.95 7.27 -6.63
C VAL A 124 18.03 8.29 -7.31
N LEU A 125 16.85 8.54 -6.76
CA LEU A 125 15.94 9.56 -7.27
C LEU A 125 16.55 10.95 -7.18
N ALA A 126 17.25 11.29 -6.09
CA ALA A 126 17.98 12.55 -5.96
C ALA A 126 19.08 12.71 -7.04
N VAL A 127 19.82 11.64 -7.32
CA VAL A 127 20.83 11.62 -8.39
C VAL A 127 20.18 11.75 -9.78
N LEU A 128 19.12 11.00 -10.07
CA LEU A 128 18.41 11.07 -11.35
C LEU A 128 17.77 12.45 -11.59
N LYS A 129 17.24 13.09 -10.55
CA LYS A 129 16.75 14.49 -10.62
C LYS A 129 17.88 15.48 -10.91
N LYS A 130 19.04 15.33 -10.26
CA LYS A 130 20.21 16.20 -10.49
C LYS A 130 20.64 16.17 -11.97
N PHE A 131 20.50 15.01 -12.62
CA PHE A 131 20.80 14.84 -14.05
C PHE A 131 19.59 15.12 -14.97
N ARG A 132 18.44 15.61 -14.44
CA ARG A 132 17.20 15.88 -15.19
C ARG A 132 16.66 14.68 -15.97
N LEU A 133 16.95 13.47 -15.54
CA LEU A 133 16.52 12.21 -16.18
C LEU A 133 15.10 11.80 -15.75
N VAL A 134 14.57 12.40 -14.69
CA VAL A 134 13.19 12.16 -14.19
C VAL A 134 12.52 13.50 -13.92
N HIS A 135 11.36 13.75 -14.56
CA HIS A 135 10.53 14.91 -14.34
C HIS A 135 9.26 14.50 -13.59
N GLY A 136 8.87 15.26 -12.56
CA GLY A 136 7.52 15.19 -11.99
C GLY A 136 7.28 14.21 -10.84
N MET A 137 8.30 13.54 -10.28
CA MET A 137 8.11 12.81 -9.03
C MET A 137 8.26 13.78 -7.86
N ALA A 138 7.17 14.00 -7.12
CA ALA A 138 7.16 14.83 -5.91
C ALA A 138 7.96 14.12 -4.80
N LEU A 139 9.24 14.51 -4.64
CA LEU A 139 10.09 14.11 -3.50
C LEU A 139 9.76 14.93 -2.24
N GLU A 140 8.89 15.92 -2.36
CA GLU A 140 8.63 16.89 -1.30
C GLU A 140 7.72 16.37 -0.18
N GLU A 141 7.10 15.19 -0.36
CA GLU A 141 6.17 14.57 0.59
C GLU A 141 6.66 13.24 1.19
N HIS A 142 7.94 12.91 1.06
CA HIS A 142 8.50 11.80 1.83
C HIS A 142 8.79 12.30 3.24
N TYR A 143 7.97 11.91 4.22
CA TYR A 143 8.15 12.26 5.65
C TYR A 143 9.37 11.58 6.30
N GLY A 144 10.42 11.23 5.51
CA GLY A 144 11.64 10.62 6.02
C GLY A 144 11.39 9.26 6.70
N TYR A 145 10.44 8.48 6.18
CA TYR A 145 10.05 7.21 6.77
C TYR A 145 11.21 6.22 6.82
N ASP A 146 11.54 5.77 8.02
CA ASP A 146 12.54 4.72 8.22
C ASP A 146 11.89 3.34 8.09
N VAL A 147 12.16 2.66 6.99
CA VAL A 147 11.63 1.33 6.68
C VAL A 147 11.89 0.28 7.78
N ARG A 148 12.91 0.49 8.62
CA ARG A 148 13.23 -0.40 9.74
C ARG A 148 12.18 -0.34 10.86
N LYS A 149 11.39 0.74 10.92
CA LYS A 149 10.31 0.92 11.89
C LYS A 149 9.00 0.26 11.48
N THR A 150 8.90 -0.26 10.25
CA THR A 150 7.68 -0.93 9.77
C THR A 150 7.19 -2.04 10.72
N PRO A 151 8.04 -2.92 11.27
CA PRO A 151 7.61 -3.94 12.21
C PRO A 151 6.99 -3.37 13.50
N GLU A 152 7.51 -2.22 13.98
CA GLU A 152 7.03 -1.57 15.19
C GLU A 152 5.64 -0.95 15.01
N LEU A 153 5.30 -0.52 13.79
CA LEU A 153 3.99 0.05 13.47
C LEU A 153 2.86 -0.97 13.49
N PHE A 154 3.18 -2.27 13.35
CA PHE A 154 2.23 -3.37 13.35
C PHE A 154 2.54 -4.34 14.49
N GLY A 155 2.72 -3.79 15.71
CA GLY A 155 3.15 -4.54 16.89
C GLY A 155 2.15 -5.58 17.37
N SER A 156 0.85 -5.43 17.09
CA SER A 156 -0.19 -6.42 17.40
C SER A 156 -0.27 -7.56 16.39
N PHE A 157 0.44 -7.45 15.26
CA PHE A 157 0.49 -8.45 14.21
C PHE A 157 1.78 -9.27 14.28
N ARG A 158 1.71 -10.50 13.79
CA ARG A 158 2.88 -11.34 13.58
C ARG A 158 3.46 -11.10 12.19
N MET A 159 4.71 -10.67 12.08
CA MET A 159 5.37 -10.58 10.77
C MET A 159 5.60 -11.99 10.20
N VAL A 160 5.02 -12.27 9.03
CA VAL A 160 5.13 -13.56 8.36
C VAL A 160 6.05 -13.53 7.14
N ALA A 161 6.30 -12.36 6.56
CA ALA A 161 7.26 -12.19 5.48
C ALA A 161 7.87 -10.78 5.45
N HIS A 162 9.16 -10.71 5.10
CA HIS A 162 9.86 -9.50 4.69
C HIS A 162 10.77 -9.83 3.52
N GLU A 163 10.51 -9.22 2.36
CA GLU A 163 11.27 -9.46 1.14
C GLU A 163 11.74 -8.14 0.52
N ARG A 164 12.93 -8.15 -0.08
CA ARG A 164 13.42 -7.04 -0.90
C ARG A 164 13.24 -7.39 -2.37
N PHE A 165 12.79 -6.43 -3.16
CA PHE A 165 12.59 -6.60 -4.60
C PHE A 165 13.02 -5.35 -5.37
N GLN A 166 12.96 -5.37 -6.71
CA GLN A 166 13.45 -4.27 -7.56
C GLN A 166 14.91 -3.89 -7.21
N LEU A 167 15.81 -4.88 -7.21
CA LEU A 167 17.23 -4.69 -6.85
C LEU A 167 17.46 -4.12 -5.43
N GLY A 168 16.50 -4.32 -4.53
CA GLY A 168 16.56 -3.84 -3.15
C GLY A 168 16.09 -2.39 -2.96
N PHE A 169 15.47 -1.79 -3.99
CA PHE A 169 14.88 -0.46 -3.90
C PHE A 169 13.50 -0.45 -3.24
N ASN A 170 12.86 -1.61 -3.12
CA ASN A 170 11.59 -1.75 -2.42
C ASN A 170 11.61 -2.92 -1.45
N ASN A 171 10.83 -2.78 -0.38
CA ASN A 171 10.56 -3.81 0.60
C ASN A 171 9.10 -4.20 0.55
N LEU A 172 8.82 -5.48 0.69
CA LEU A 172 7.49 -6.01 0.97
C LEU A 172 7.48 -6.53 2.41
N PHE A 173 6.49 -6.15 3.17
CA PHE A 173 6.19 -6.72 4.48
C PHE A 173 4.82 -7.35 4.47
N VAL A 174 4.67 -8.46 5.15
CA VAL A 174 3.39 -9.13 5.39
C VAL A 174 3.27 -9.40 6.88
N CYS A 175 2.24 -8.83 7.49
CA CYS A 175 1.92 -8.97 8.89
C CYS A 175 0.55 -9.63 9.03
N GLU A 176 0.44 -10.69 9.81
CA GLU A 176 -0.77 -11.49 10.00
C GLU A 176 -1.37 -11.22 11.36
N LYS A 177 -2.67 -10.96 11.38
CA LYS A 177 -3.44 -10.79 12.61
C LYS A 177 -3.52 -12.13 13.35
N PRO A 178 -3.29 -12.16 14.67
CA PRO A 178 -3.48 -13.36 15.49
C PRO A 178 -4.91 -13.90 15.43
#